data_872d14752907bf3e329247352c556c00
#
_entry.id   872d14752907bf3e329247352c556c00
#
_cell.length_a   1.000
_cell.length_b   1.000
_cell.length_c   1.000
_cell.angle_alpha   90.00
_cell.angle_beta   90.00
_cell.angle_gamma   90.00
#
_symmetry.space_group_name_H-M   'P 1'
#
loop_
_entity.id
_entity.type
_entity.pdbx_description
1 polymer ?
#
loop_
_entity_poly.entity_id
_entity_poly.type
_entity_poly.pdbx_seq_one_letter_code
_entity_poly.pdbx_strand_id
1 'polypeptide(L)'
;MYKNIVFDFGGVMVDFDPKEYLVDRFCNADVEEQVYQLTFGSEEWKLLDAGLITRFEANLRMLARAKEQGRAFEVQGVLDDWMHILRPRRRMQELVQKLKSHGYCVYYLSNIPEDVLDLLMERDMKDRKSVV
;
A
#
# COMPACT_ATOMS: atom_id res chain seq x y z
N MET A 1 21.44 -22.52 -14.40
CA MET A 1 21.12 -22.71 -12.98
C MET A 1 20.15 -21.63 -12.53
N TYR A 2 18.97 -22.04 -12.08
CA TYR A 2 17.97 -21.09 -11.61
C TYR A 2 18.30 -20.62 -10.21
N LYS A 3 18.44 -19.30 -10.05
CA LYS A 3 18.55 -18.68 -8.75
C LYS A 3 17.28 -17.88 -8.51
N ASN A 4 16.57 -18.24 -7.47
CA ASN A 4 15.34 -17.58 -7.07
C ASN A 4 15.61 -16.67 -5.89
N ILE A 5 15.15 -15.43 -5.98
CA ILE A 5 15.27 -14.46 -4.89
C ILE A 5 13.88 -13.98 -4.54
N VAL A 6 13.56 -14.02 -3.25
CA VAL A 6 12.26 -13.61 -2.73
C VAL A 6 12.45 -12.36 -1.88
N PHE A 7 11.69 -11.31 -2.20
CA PHE A 7 11.66 -10.07 -1.43
C PHE A 7 10.36 -9.93 -0.66
N ASP A 8 10.46 -9.45 0.58
CA ASP A 8 9.29 -8.95 1.30
C ASP A 8 8.94 -7.59 0.72
N PHE A 9 7.76 -7.47 0.13
CA PHE A 9 7.38 -6.27 -0.61
C PHE A 9 7.07 -5.09 0.30
N GLY A 10 6.36 -5.30 1.41
CA GLY A 10 5.86 -4.24 2.27
C GLY A 10 6.95 -3.32 2.81
N GLY A 11 7.77 -3.80 3.75
CA GLY A 11 8.78 -2.99 4.43
C GLY A 11 10.06 -2.77 3.62
N VAL A 12 10.29 -3.55 2.56
CA VAL A 12 11.53 -3.53 1.79
C VAL A 12 11.40 -2.76 0.49
N MET A 13 10.29 -2.94 -0.23
CA MET A 13 10.12 -2.39 -1.57
C MET A 13 9.35 -1.06 -1.61
N VAL A 14 8.58 -0.75 -0.57
CA VAL A 14 7.69 0.42 -0.55
C VAL A 14 7.91 1.22 0.73
N ASP A 15 8.07 2.53 0.55
CA ASP A 15 8.14 3.49 1.65
C ASP A 15 6.77 4.08 1.90
N PHE A 16 6.18 3.75 3.06
CA PHE A 16 4.91 4.32 3.47
C PHE A 16 4.74 4.23 4.98
N ASP A 17 4.56 5.38 5.61
CA ASP A 17 4.24 5.49 7.03
C ASP A 17 2.81 6.02 7.16
N PRO A 18 1.84 5.17 7.55
CA PRO A 18 0.45 5.59 7.66
C PRO A 18 0.24 6.76 8.62
N LYS A 19 0.95 6.79 9.74
CA LYS A 19 0.79 7.85 10.75
C LYS A 19 1.30 9.19 10.23
N GLU A 20 2.44 9.20 9.57
CA GLU A 20 2.99 10.40 8.95
C GLU A 20 2.05 10.93 7.85
N TYR A 21 1.52 10.03 7.03
CA TYR A 21 0.54 10.37 6.01
C TYR A 21 -0.68 11.09 6.61
N LEU A 22 -1.20 10.59 7.72
CA LEU A 22 -2.36 11.18 8.37
C LEU A 22 -2.04 12.54 9.00
N VAL A 23 -0.84 12.70 9.56
CA VAL A 23 -0.39 14.01 10.07
C VAL A 23 -0.35 15.04 8.95
N ASP A 24 0.24 14.70 7.81
CA ASP A 24 0.33 15.60 6.67
C ASP A 24 -1.03 15.97 6.12
N ARG A 25 -1.99 15.04 6.17
CA ARG A 25 -3.31 15.24 5.60
C ARG A 25 -4.24 16.06 6.49
N PHE A 26 -4.25 15.79 7.79
CA PHE A 26 -5.25 16.36 8.70
C PHE A 26 -4.73 17.43 9.63
N CYS A 27 -3.47 17.37 10.02
CA CYS A 27 -2.83 18.34 10.95
C CYS A 27 -3.63 18.51 12.26
N ASN A 28 -4.25 17.43 12.76
CA ASN A 28 -5.06 17.43 13.97
C ASN A 28 -4.94 16.07 14.64
N ALA A 29 -4.32 16.03 15.81
CA ALA A 29 -4.00 14.79 16.51
C ALA A 29 -5.22 13.91 16.79
N ASP A 30 -6.35 14.50 17.17
CA ASP A 30 -7.57 13.74 17.48
C ASP A 30 -8.17 13.11 16.23
N VAL A 31 -8.21 13.85 15.13
CA VAL A 31 -8.70 13.35 13.84
C VAL A 31 -7.78 12.27 13.30
N GLU A 32 -6.46 12.47 13.35
CA GLU A 32 -5.46 11.50 12.89
C GLU A 32 -5.62 10.17 13.60
N GLU A 33 -5.71 10.19 14.92
CA GLU A 33 -5.86 8.96 15.71
C GLU A 33 -7.17 8.25 15.40
N GLN A 34 -8.26 8.98 15.34
CA GLN A 34 -9.57 8.43 15.04
C GLN A 34 -9.61 7.80 13.64
N VAL A 35 -9.09 8.49 12.63
CA VAL A 35 -9.04 8.00 11.27
C VAL A 35 -8.10 6.80 11.15
N TYR A 36 -6.98 6.83 11.87
CA TYR A 36 -6.07 5.67 11.91
C TYR A 36 -6.78 4.42 12.39
N GLN A 37 -7.49 4.51 13.51
CA GLN A 37 -8.22 3.37 14.06
C GLN A 37 -9.35 2.88 13.13
N LEU A 38 -9.91 3.77 12.34
CA LEU A 38 -10.96 3.45 11.38
C LEU A 38 -10.45 2.86 10.07
N THR A 39 -9.17 3.04 9.76
CA THR A 39 -8.55 2.61 8.49
C THR A 39 -7.37 1.67 8.71
N PHE A 40 -6.17 2.19 8.76
CA PHE A 40 -4.93 1.38 8.82
C PHE A 40 -4.83 0.50 10.06
N GLY A 41 -5.38 0.91 11.18
CA GLY A 41 -5.41 0.15 12.42
C GLY A 41 -6.67 -0.69 12.62
N SER A 42 -7.56 -0.77 11.64
CA SER A 42 -8.81 -1.51 11.74
C SER A 42 -8.63 -3.01 11.51
N GLU A 43 -9.61 -3.78 11.96
CA GLU A 43 -9.67 -5.22 11.71
C GLU A 43 -9.79 -5.52 10.21
N GLU A 44 -10.56 -4.72 9.49
CA GLU A 44 -10.73 -4.85 8.04
C GLU A 44 -9.40 -4.70 7.31
N TRP A 45 -8.53 -3.83 7.77
CA TRP A 45 -7.21 -3.67 7.17
C TRP A 45 -6.35 -4.92 7.33
N LYS A 46 -6.40 -5.53 8.51
CA LYS A 46 -5.72 -6.80 8.78
C LYS A 46 -6.24 -7.93 7.90
N LEU A 47 -7.57 -7.98 7.72
CA LEU A 47 -8.19 -8.99 6.86
C LEU A 47 -7.80 -8.80 5.39
N LEU A 48 -7.68 -7.54 4.94
CA LEU A 48 -7.19 -7.23 3.59
C LEU A 48 -5.76 -7.73 3.38
N ASP A 49 -4.87 -7.43 4.33
CA ASP A 49 -3.47 -7.84 4.25
C ASP A 49 -3.33 -9.37 4.25
N ALA A 50 -4.23 -10.05 4.94
CA ALA A 50 -4.28 -11.51 4.97
C ALA A 50 -4.98 -12.13 3.76
N GLY A 51 -5.57 -11.32 2.87
CA GLY A 51 -6.30 -11.82 1.71
C GLY A 51 -7.65 -12.46 2.04
N LEU A 52 -8.21 -12.17 3.22
CA LEU A 52 -9.45 -12.79 3.71
C LEU A 52 -10.71 -11.98 3.40
N ILE A 53 -10.58 -10.78 2.85
CA ILE A 53 -11.69 -9.90 2.51
C ILE A 53 -11.34 -9.13 1.24
N THR A 54 -12.35 -8.76 0.44
CA THR A 54 -12.13 -7.94 -0.75
C THR A 54 -11.97 -6.47 -0.37
N ARG A 55 -11.31 -5.70 -1.23
CA ARG A 55 -11.18 -4.24 -1.05
C ARG A 55 -12.55 -3.58 -0.96
N PHE A 56 -13.46 -3.97 -1.82
CA PHE A 56 -14.80 -3.41 -1.84
C PHE A 56 -15.53 -3.63 -0.49
N GLU A 57 -15.50 -4.85 0.02
CA GLU A 57 -16.17 -5.17 1.29
C GLU A 57 -15.48 -4.49 2.48
N ALA A 58 -14.15 -4.47 2.49
CA ALA A 58 -13.39 -3.79 3.55
C ALA A 58 -13.72 -2.30 3.58
N ASN A 59 -13.74 -1.65 2.43
CA ASN A 59 -14.08 -0.23 2.33
C ASN A 59 -15.50 0.05 2.81
N LEU A 60 -16.47 -0.80 2.45
CA LEU A 60 -17.84 -0.65 2.93
C LEU A 60 -17.91 -0.70 4.46
N ARG A 61 -17.23 -1.65 5.08
CA ARG A 61 -17.25 -1.80 6.54
C ARG A 61 -16.56 -0.63 7.24
N MET A 62 -15.40 -0.20 6.72
CA MET A 62 -14.68 0.94 7.29
C MET A 62 -15.51 2.23 7.17
N LEU A 63 -16.13 2.46 6.04
CA LEU A 63 -16.98 3.64 5.82
C LEU A 63 -18.22 3.63 6.68
N ALA A 64 -18.86 2.46 6.87
CA ALA A 64 -20.02 2.35 7.74
C ALA A 64 -19.69 2.73 9.17
N ARG A 65 -18.57 2.24 9.70
CA ARG A 65 -18.10 2.59 11.03
C ARG A 65 -17.72 4.06 11.13
N ALA A 66 -17.07 4.60 10.11
CA ALA A 66 -16.70 6.01 10.05
C ALA A 66 -17.93 6.92 10.06
N LYS A 67 -18.98 6.53 9.36
CA LYS A 67 -20.24 7.26 9.32
C LYS A 67 -20.87 7.33 10.71
N GLU A 68 -20.84 6.24 11.47
CA GLU A 68 -21.34 6.22 12.84
C GLU A 68 -20.58 7.18 13.76
N GLN A 69 -19.29 7.40 13.49
CA GLN A 69 -18.43 8.28 14.27
C GLN A 69 -18.33 9.70 13.71
N GLY A 70 -19.03 10.01 12.63
CA GLY A 70 -18.99 11.33 12.00
C GLY A 70 -17.70 11.62 11.22
N ARG A 71 -17.01 10.58 10.74
CA ARG A 71 -15.73 10.69 10.01
C ARG A 71 -15.77 10.10 8.61
N ALA A 72 -16.97 9.94 8.04
CA ALA A 72 -17.10 9.34 6.71
C ALA A 72 -16.35 10.10 5.63
N PHE A 73 -16.37 11.43 5.66
CA PHE A 73 -15.67 12.26 4.67
C PHE A 73 -14.15 12.04 4.73
N GLU A 74 -13.58 12.09 5.94
CA GLU A 74 -12.15 11.94 6.15
C GLU A 74 -11.68 10.53 5.75
N VAL A 75 -12.42 9.50 6.14
CA VAL A 75 -12.09 8.12 5.82
C VAL A 75 -12.22 7.85 4.32
N GLN A 76 -13.27 8.37 3.68
CA GLN A 76 -13.42 8.22 2.23
C GLN A 76 -12.23 8.82 1.48
N GLY A 77 -11.81 10.02 1.88
CA GLY A 77 -10.65 10.67 1.28
C GLY A 77 -9.37 9.85 1.43
N VAL A 78 -9.14 9.26 2.58
CA VAL A 78 -7.98 8.39 2.82
C VAL A 78 -8.05 7.14 1.94
N LEU A 79 -9.20 6.47 1.89
CA LEU A 79 -9.36 5.25 1.09
C LEU A 79 -9.20 5.50 -0.40
N ASP A 80 -9.57 6.68 -0.87
CA ASP A 80 -9.41 7.05 -2.29
C ASP A 80 -7.97 7.39 -2.66
N ASP A 81 -7.18 7.87 -1.72
CA ASP A 81 -5.93 8.57 -1.99
C ASP A 81 -4.66 7.81 -1.59
N TRP A 82 -4.71 7.02 -0.52
CA TRP A 82 -3.48 6.48 0.09
C TRP A 82 -2.64 5.63 -0.86
N MET A 83 -3.25 4.86 -1.75
CA MET A 83 -2.50 4.02 -2.71
C MET A 83 -1.73 4.85 -3.72
N HIS A 84 -2.23 6.04 -4.05
CA HIS A 84 -1.63 6.89 -5.06
C HIS A 84 -0.35 7.59 -4.58
N ILE A 85 -0.15 7.64 -3.26
CA ILE A 85 1.04 8.26 -2.68
C ILE A 85 2.13 7.25 -2.32
N LEU A 86 1.88 5.97 -2.48
CA LEU A 86 2.88 4.93 -2.25
C LEU A 86 4.06 5.13 -3.19
N ARG A 87 5.28 5.04 -2.63
CA ARG A 87 6.51 5.19 -3.42
C ARG A 87 7.40 3.97 -3.21
N PRO A 88 7.71 3.24 -4.27
CA PRO A 88 8.70 2.15 -4.18
C PRO A 88 10.06 2.70 -3.79
N ARG A 89 10.80 1.94 -3.00
CA ARG A 89 12.19 2.30 -2.67
C ARG A 89 13.06 2.18 -3.90
N ARG A 90 13.66 3.27 -4.32
CA ARG A 90 14.45 3.35 -5.55
C ARG A 90 15.61 2.35 -5.57
N ARG A 91 16.35 2.24 -4.47
CA ARG A 91 17.48 1.31 -4.37
C ARG A 91 17.05 -0.15 -4.57
N MET A 92 15.88 -0.49 -4.04
CA MET A 92 15.36 -1.85 -4.19
C MET A 92 14.89 -2.11 -5.61
N GLN A 93 14.29 -1.13 -6.27
CA GLN A 93 13.92 -1.25 -7.68
C GLN A 93 15.15 -1.48 -8.55
N GLU A 94 16.22 -0.71 -8.34
CA GLU A 94 17.46 -0.84 -9.08
C GLU A 94 18.09 -2.22 -8.86
N LEU A 95 18.10 -2.71 -7.62
CA LEU A 95 18.60 -4.03 -7.28
C LEU A 95 17.83 -5.14 -7.99
N VAL A 96 16.50 -5.06 -7.96
CA VAL A 96 15.62 -6.05 -8.61
C VAL A 96 15.87 -6.08 -10.12
N GLN A 97 15.99 -4.92 -10.75
CA GLN A 97 16.28 -4.83 -12.18
C GLN A 97 17.63 -5.44 -12.51
N LYS A 98 18.63 -5.15 -11.70
CA LYS A 98 19.98 -5.70 -11.88
C LYS A 98 19.99 -7.23 -11.75
N LEU A 99 19.28 -7.76 -10.78
CA LEU A 99 19.17 -9.21 -10.59
C LEU A 99 18.47 -9.88 -11.78
N LYS A 100 17.37 -9.29 -12.26
CA LYS A 100 16.66 -9.81 -13.43
C LYS A 100 17.54 -9.80 -14.67
N SER A 101 18.34 -8.77 -14.86
CA SER A 101 19.25 -8.67 -16.01
C SER A 101 20.37 -9.70 -15.97
N HIS A 102 20.68 -10.26 -14.81
CA HIS A 102 21.67 -11.32 -14.62
C HIS A 102 21.06 -12.73 -14.60
N GLY A 103 19.81 -12.87 -15.00
CA GLY A 103 19.13 -14.16 -15.11
C GLY A 103 18.50 -14.69 -13.85
N TYR A 104 18.38 -13.88 -12.80
CA TYR A 104 17.69 -14.30 -11.57
C TYR A 104 16.17 -14.17 -11.72
N CYS A 105 15.47 -15.16 -11.18
CA CYS A 105 14.01 -15.05 -11.03
C CYS A 105 13.72 -14.36 -9.69
N VAL A 106 13.00 -13.25 -9.75
CA VAL A 106 12.67 -12.44 -8.58
C VAL A 106 11.20 -12.61 -8.23
N TYR A 107 10.93 -12.99 -7.00
CA TYR A 107 9.58 -13.15 -6.47
C TYR A 107 9.36 -12.21 -5.31
N TYR A 108 8.12 -11.75 -5.13
CA TYR A 108 7.73 -10.90 -4.03
C TYR A 108 6.87 -11.68 -3.05
N LEU A 109 7.32 -11.76 -1.79
CA LEU A 109 6.51 -12.26 -0.69
C LEU A 109 5.84 -11.05 -0.06
N SER A 110 4.51 -10.96 -0.15
CA SER A 110 3.82 -9.73 0.18
C SER A 110 2.56 -9.96 1.00
N ASN A 111 2.39 -9.17 2.04
CA ASN A 111 1.13 -8.97 2.74
C ASN A 111 0.33 -7.81 2.12
N ILE A 112 0.75 -7.31 0.96
CA ILE A 112 0.08 -6.23 0.26
C ILE A 112 -1.11 -6.80 -0.52
N PRO A 113 -2.29 -6.17 -0.46
CA PRO A 113 -3.41 -6.55 -1.32
C PRO A 113 -3.06 -6.51 -2.80
N GLU A 114 -3.64 -7.40 -3.57
CA GLU A 114 -3.34 -7.57 -5.00
C GLU A 114 -3.56 -6.29 -5.80
N ASP A 115 -4.60 -5.53 -5.48
CA ASP A 115 -4.90 -4.27 -6.16
C ASP A 115 -3.79 -3.22 -5.98
N VAL A 116 -3.16 -3.19 -4.82
CA VAL A 116 -2.03 -2.30 -4.53
C VAL A 116 -0.80 -2.75 -5.30
N LEU A 117 -0.54 -4.05 -5.32
CA LEU A 117 0.58 -4.62 -6.06
C LEU A 117 0.45 -4.32 -7.55
N ASP A 118 -0.73 -4.50 -8.12
CA ASP A 118 -1.00 -4.21 -9.53
C ASP A 118 -0.75 -2.74 -9.86
N LEU A 119 -1.20 -1.82 -9.00
CA LEU A 119 -0.99 -0.39 -9.19
C LEU A 119 0.50 -0.04 -9.18
N LEU A 120 1.27 -0.61 -8.25
CA LEU A 120 2.71 -0.35 -8.15
C LEU A 120 3.47 -0.92 -9.35
N MET A 121 3.09 -2.09 -9.82
CA MET A 121 3.67 -2.70 -11.01
C MET A 121 3.39 -1.87 -12.27
N GLU A 122 2.18 -1.35 -12.39
CA GLU A 122 1.81 -0.47 -13.50
C GLU A 122 2.66 0.81 -13.52
N ARG A 123 2.90 1.41 -12.36
CA ARG A 123 3.77 2.58 -12.22
C ARG A 123 5.21 2.27 -12.63
N ASP A 124 5.75 1.14 -12.19
CA ASP A 124 7.10 0.72 -12.55
C ASP A 124 7.23 0.55 -14.06
N MET A 125 6.25 -0.04 -14.72
CA MET A 125 6.24 -0.18 -16.17
C MET A 125 6.18 1.16 -16.91
N LYS A 126 5.42 2.13 -16.39
CA LYS A 126 5.37 3.48 -16.96
C LYS A 126 6.71 4.19 -16.84
N ASP A 127 7.36 4.09 -15.69
CA ASP A 127 8.67 4.69 -15.47
C ASP A 127 9.72 4.10 -16.40
N ARG A 128 9.66 2.80 -16.68
CA ARG A 128 10.57 2.15 -17.65
C ARG A 128 10.37 2.65 -19.06
N LYS A 129 9.12 2.88 -19.47
CA LYS A 129 8.83 3.42 -20.80
C LYS A 129 9.32 4.84 -20.98
N SER A 130 9.41 5.62 -19.92
CA SER A 130 9.90 7.00 -19.98
C SER A 130 11.44 7.09 -20.06
N VAL A 131 12.16 6.01 -19.82
CA VAL A 131 13.64 5.96 -19.81
C VAL A 131 14.20 5.51 -21.16
N VAL A 132 13.34 5.13 -22.07
CA VAL A 132 13.74 4.81 -23.44
C VAL A 132 13.68 6.07 -24.28
#